data_76e2948249503dd99e698a2f43349346
#
_entry.id   76e2948249503dd99e698a2f43349346
#
_cell.length_a   1.000
_cell.length_b   1.000
_cell.length_c   1.000
_cell.angle_alpha   90.00
_cell.angle_beta   90.00
_cell.angle_gamma   90.00
#
_symmetry.space_group_name_H-M   'P 1'
#
loop_
_entity.id
_entity.type
_entity.pdbx_description
1 polymer ?
#
loop_
_entity_poly.entity_id
_entity_poly.type
_entity_poly.pdbx_seq_one_letter_code
_entity_poly.pdbx_strand_id
1 'polypeptide(L)'
;MNLKGKNVLVTGIASNRSISFAIAKILKDNDANVVISYQNDRLKERVLKLADELEIGNAYQCDLSIDHDIATLRDNIKEDCGNLDGIVHSAAFAPKDHLSGKYLDNISRDGFALAHDISSYSFTALAKAFKNDLNEAASLVTLSYIGSNKVVQNYNVMGVAK
;
A
#
# COMPACT_ATOMS: atom_id res chain seq x y z
N MET A 1 -15.27 -3.42 -17.24
CA MET A 1 -15.67 -2.81 -15.97
C MET A 1 -15.57 -1.30 -16.19
N ASN A 2 -16.52 -0.50 -15.77
CA ASN A 2 -16.42 0.96 -15.96
C ASN A 2 -16.22 1.60 -14.58
N LEU A 3 -15.05 2.21 -14.36
CA LEU A 3 -14.70 2.89 -13.13
C LEU A 3 -14.65 4.42 -13.29
N LYS A 4 -15.27 4.94 -14.36
CA LYS A 4 -15.29 6.38 -14.64
C LYS A 4 -15.82 7.18 -13.46
N GLY A 5 -15.03 8.17 -13.02
CA GLY A 5 -15.35 9.02 -11.88
C GLY A 5 -15.11 8.39 -10.51
N LYS A 6 -14.50 7.20 -10.46
CA LYS A 6 -14.10 6.53 -9.20
C LYS A 6 -12.69 6.94 -8.78
N ASN A 7 -12.53 7.42 -7.57
CA ASN A 7 -11.25 7.79 -6.98
C ASN A 7 -10.68 6.60 -6.21
N VAL A 8 -9.50 6.11 -6.60
CA VAL A 8 -8.88 4.94 -5.97
C VAL A 8 -7.45 5.23 -5.57
N LEU A 9 -7.15 5.10 -4.28
CA LEU A 9 -5.78 5.15 -3.76
C LEU A 9 -5.11 3.78 -3.89
N VAL A 10 -3.91 3.75 -4.48
CA VAL A 10 -3.06 2.55 -4.57
C VAL A 10 -1.74 2.83 -3.86
N THR A 11 -1.47 2.12 -2.77
CA THR A 11 -0.21 2.27 -2.00
C THR A 11 0.82 1.23 -2.40
N GLY A 12 2.09 1.46 -2.02
CA GLY A 12 3.15 0.45 -2.12
C GLY A 12 3.79 0.31 -3.51
N ILE A 13 3.64 1.28 -4.40
CA ILE A 13 4.35 1.28 -5.68
C ILE A 13 5.82 1.58 -5.45
N ALA A 14 6.69 0.68 -5.88
CA ALA A 14 8.15 0.82 -5.78
C ALA A 14 8.86 0.62 -7.13
N SER A 15 8.24 -0.09 -8.06
CA SER A 15 8.77 -0.35 -9.41
C SER A 15 7.64 -0.82 -10.34
N ASN A 16 7.93 -0.94 -11.64
CA ASN A 16 7.04 -1.53 -12.63
C ASN A 16 6.78 -3.05 -12.43
N ARG A 17 7.52 -3.68 -11.51
CA ARG A 17 7.30 -5.08 -11.08
C ARG A 17 6.41 -5.20 -9.86
N SER A 18 6.03 -4.09 -9.24
CA SER A 18 5.10 -4.10 -8.10
C SER A 18 3.72 -4.57 -8.55
N ILE A 19 3.07 -5.40 -7.76
CA ILE A 19 1.66 -5.80 -8.00
C ILE A 19 0.78 -4.55 -8.01
N SER A 20 1.05 -3.59 -7.11
CA SER A 20 0.38 -2.29 -7.08
C SER A 20 0.48 -1.50 -8.39
N PHE A 21 1.60 -1.57 -9.12
CA PHE A 21 1.74 -0.93 -10.42
C PHE A 21 0.77 -1.55 -11.45
N ALA A 22 0.70 -2.89 -11.50
CA ALA A 22 -0.24 -3.58 -12.39
C ALA A 22 -1.71 -3.27 -12.03
N ILE A 23 -2.02 -3.16 -10.73
CA ILE A 23 -3.35 -2.77 -10.28
C ILE A 23 -3.66 -1.32 -10.70
N ALA A 24 -2.75 -0.38 -10.45
CA ALA A 24 -2.91 1.01 -10.85
C ALA A 24 -3.15 1.14 -12.36
N LYS A 25 -2.38 0.40 -13.17
CA LYS A 25 -2.56 0.34 -14.62
C LYS A 25 -3.95 -0.15 -15.01
N ILE A 26 -4.41 -1.27 -14.45
CA ILE A 26 -5.74 -1.82 -14.77
C ILE A 26 -6.86 -0.86 -14.34
N LEU A 27 -6.72 -0.18 -13.21
CA LEU A 27 -7.68 0.83 -12.77
C LEU A 27 -7.74 2.00 -13.75
N LYS A 28 -6.60 2.49 -14.23
CA LYS A 28 -6.52 3.54 -15.26
C LYS A 28 -7.12 3.09 -16.57
N ASP A 29 -6.79 1.88 -17.05
CA ASP A 29 -7.34 1.30 -18.27
C ASP A 29 -8.89 1.13 -18.21
N ASN A 30 -9.50 1.24 -17.03
CA ASN A 30 -10.94 1.23 -16.78
C ASN A 30 -11.51 2.60 -16.36
N ASP A 31 -10.83 3.68 -16.70
CA ASP A 31 -11.24 5.08 -16.49
C ASP A 31 -11.33 5.54 -15.02
N ALA A 32 -10.69 4.84 -14.07
CA ALA A 32 -10.60 5.32 -12.70
C ALA A 32 -9.66 6.55 -12.58
N ASN A 33 -9.99 7.44 -11.68
CA ASN A 33 -9.05 8.45 -11.18
C ASN A 33 -8.15 7.79 -10.12
N VAL A 34 -6.94 7.47 -10.50
CA VAL A 34 -5.99 6.75 -9.63
C VAL A 34 -5.06 7.73 -8.94
N VAL A 35 -4.95 7.57 -7.64
CA VAL A 35 -3.95 8.23 -6.78
C VAL A 35 -2.96 7.19 -6.31
N ILE A 36 -1.67 7.50 -6.31
CA ILE A 36 -0.64 6.58 -5.82
C ILE A 36 0.15 7.16 -4.67
N SER A 37 0.68 6.28 -3.81
CA SER A 37 1.64 6.69 -2.80
C SER A 37 2.93 5.87 -2.86
N TYR A 38 4.05 6.52 -2.47
CA TYR A 38 5.38 5.93 -2.36
C TYR A 38 6.02 6.29 -1.00
N GLN A 39 6.90 5.44 -0.49
CA GLN A 39 7.35 5.52 0.89
C GLN A 39 8.27 6.72 1.19
N ASN A 40 9.26 7.00 0.33
CA ASN A 40 10.34 7.94 0.68
C ASN A 40 11.02 8.53 -0.56
N ASP A 41 11.91 9.53 -0.35
CA ASP A 41 12.62 10.22 -1.42
C ASP A 41 13.44 9.29 -2.32
N ARG A 42 13.97 8.17 -1.79
CA ARG A 42 14.70 7.20 -2.61
C ARG A 42 13.85 6.59 -3.71
N LEU A 43 12.54 6.47 -3.48
CA LEU A 43 11.60 5.94 -4.47
C LEU A 43 10.98 7.02 -5.36
N LYS A 44 11.01 8.28 -4.93
CA LYS A 44 10.32 9.41 -5.53
C LYS A 44 10.51 9.49 -7.05
N GLU A 45 11.75 9.67 -7.49
CA GLU A 45 12.04 9.88 -8.92
C GLU A 45 11.53 8.70 -9.78
N ARG A 46 11.72 7.47 -9.30
CA ARG A 46 11.26 6.26 -9.99
C ARG A 46 9.74 6.20 -10.05
N VAL A 47 9.07 6.46 -8.93
CA VAL A 47 7.61 6.36 -8.88
C VAL A 47 6.94 7.47 -9.67
N LEU A 48 7.49 8.69 -9.67
CA LEU A 48 6.97 9.78 -10.50
C LEU A 48 7.08 9.44 -12.00
N LYS A 49 8.18 8.84 -12.46
CA LYS A 49 8.28 8.36 -13.85
C LYS A 49 7.22 7.29 -14.19
N LEU A 50 6.90 6.40 -13.24
CA LEU A 50 5.85 5.41 -13.43
C LEU A 50 4.45 6.02 -13.39
N ALA A 51 4.26 7.09 -12.61
CA ALA A 51 3.03 7.85 -12.60
C ALA A 51 2.80 8.54 -13.96
N ASP A 52 3.84 9.18 -14.51
CA ASP A 52 3.80 9.80 -15.83
C ASP A 52 3.50 8.77 -16.93
N GLU A 53 4.12 7.58 -16.88
CA GLU A 53 3.86 6.47 -17.82
C GLU A 53 2.39 6.03 -17.82
N LEU A 54 1.73 6.08 -16.66
CA LEU A 54 0.32 5.72 -16.48
C LEU A 54 -0.64 6.91 -16.57
N GLU A 55 -0.13 8.12 -16.85
CA GLU A 55 -0.91 9.36 -16.84
C GLU A 55 -1.64 9.59 -15.48
N ILE A 56 -0.95 9.28 -14.37
CA ILE A 56 -1.43 9.51 -13.01
C ILE A 56 -0.87 10.84 -12.52
N GLY A 57 -1.74 11.86 -12.37
CA GLY A 57 -1.33 13.19 -11.91
C GLY A 57 -1.03 13.27 -10.40
N ASN A 58 -1.64 12.42 -9.59
CA ASN A 58 -1.59 12.50 -8.13
C ASN A 58 -0.72 11.38 -7.54
N ALA A 59 0.51 11.73 -7.13
CA ALA A 59 1.47 10.82 -6.50
C ALA A 59 2.08 11.48 -5.26
N TYR A 60 1.85 10.90 -4.09
CA TYR A 60 2.24 11.46 -2.80
C TYR A 60 3.25 10.60 -2.05
N GLN A 61 4.15 11.25 -1.33
CA GLN A 61 5.00 10.56 -0.38
C GLN A 61 4.20 10.22 0.88
N CYS A 62 4.33 8.99 1.36
CA CYS A 62 3.73 8.55 2.60
C CYS A 62 4.45 7.29 3.10
N ASP A 63 5.13 7.40 4.23
CA ASP A 63 5.57 6.24 4.98
C ASP A 63 4.41 5.74 5.85
N LEU A 64 3.92 4.55 5.54
CA LEU A 64 2.76 3.96 6.21
C LEU A 64 3.04 3.54 7.68
N SER A 65 4.27 3.64 8.15
CA SER A 65 4.64 3.48 9.56
C SER A 65 4.53 4.80 10.36
N ILE A 66 4.17 5.91 9.71
CA ILE A 66 4.13 7.24 10.30
C ILE A 66 2.70 7.80 10.21
N ASP A 67 2.02 7.91 11.35
CA ASP A 67 0.64 8.41 11.43
C ASP A 67 0.48 9.81 10.82
N HIS A 68 1.49 10.69 10.99
CA HIS A 68 1.48 12.04 10.41
C HIS A 68 1.50 12.01 8.89
N ASP A 69 2.29 11.11 8.27
CA ASP A 69 2.34 10.96 6.82
C ASP A 69 0.98 10.47 6.28
N ILE A 70 0.35 9.53 6.98
CA ILE A 70 -0.99 9.03 6.62
C ILE A 70 -2.04 10.17 6.71
N ALA A 71 -1.96 11.01 7.75
CA ALA A 71 -2.86 12.15 7.88
C ALA A 71 -2.63 13.17 6.75
N THR A 72 -1.38 13.50 6.44
CA THR A 72 -1.02 14.39 5.33
C THR A 72 -1.48 13.84 3.98
N LEU A 73 -1.29 12.53 3.75
CA LEU A 73 -1.79 11.86 2.55
C LEU A 73 -3.31 12.03 2.40
N ARG A 74 -4.05 11.81 3.51
CA ARG A 74 -5.51 11.97 3.52
C ARG A 74 -5.91 13.42 3.17
N ASP A 75 -5.26 14.42 3.77
CA ASP A 75 -5.58 15.82 3.54
C ASP A 75 -5.34 16.23 2.09
N ASN A 76 -4.20 15.85 1.51
CA ASN A 76 -3.86 16.11 0.11
C ASN A 76 -4.86 15.44 -0.84
N ILE A 77 -5.22 14.17 -0.60
CA ILE A 77 -6.19 13.46 -1.44
C ILE A 77 -7.57 14.11 -1.34
N LYS A 78 -7.96 14.53 -0.13
CA LYS A 78 -9.25 15.21 0.08
C LYS A 78 -9.34 16.50 -0.68
N GLU A 79 -8.26 17.29 -0.71
CA GLU A 79 -8.17 18.56 -1.42
C GLU A 79 -8.20 18.35 -2.94
N ASP A 80 -7.39 17.42 -3.46
CA ASP A 80 -7.18 17.27 -4.89
C ASP A 80 -8.22 16.39 -5.59
N CYS A 81 -8.79 15.40 -4.89
CA CYS A 81 -9.65 14.36 -5.46
C CYS A 81 -11.01 14.23 -4.77
N GLY A 82 -11.18 14.74 -3.56
CA GLY A 82 -12.38 14.53 -2.76
C GLY A 82 -12.41 13.16 -2.07
N ASN A 83 -13.60 12.55 -2.00
CA ASN A 83 -13.79 11.25 -1.35
C ASN A 83 -13.25 10.10 -2.22
N LEU A 84 -12.77 9.04 -1.56
CA LEU A 84 -12.32 7.81 -2.23
C LEU A 84 -13.45 6.79 -2.38
N ASP A 85 -13.43 6.08 -3.51
CA ASP A 85 -14.25 4.89 -3.79
C ASP A 85 -13.49 3.60 -3.49
N GLY A 86 -12.17 3.67 -3.32
CA GLY A 86 -11.38 2.50 -2.99
C GLY A 86 -9.99 2.81 -2.46
N ILE A 87 -9.48 1.89 -1.65
CA ILE A 87 -8.10 1.88 -1.18
C ILE A 87 -7.52 0.48 -1.44
N VAL A 88 -6.43 0.44 -2.19
CA VAL A 88 -5.62 -0.77 -2.39
C VAL A 88 -4.35 -0.66 -1.55
N HIS A 89 -4.32 -1.40 -0.45
CA HIS A 89 -3.16 -1.51 0.42
C HIS A 89 -2.24 -2.62 -0.09
N SER A 90 -1.09 -2.23 -0.65
CA SER A 90 -0.10 -3.14 -1.22
C SER A 90 1.29 -2.95 -0.59
N ALA A 91 1.33 -2.56 0.68
CA ALA A 91 2.56 -2.44 1.43
C ALA A 91 2.87 -3.72 2.21
N ALA A 92 4.16 -4.05 2.27
CA ALA A 92 4.69 -5.13 3.10
C ALA A 92 6.17 -4.89 3.35
N PHE A 93 6.61 -5.13 4.57
CA PHE A 93 8.02 -5.05 4.92
C PHE A 93 8.35 -5.99 6.09
N ALA A 94 9.50 -6.64 6.00
CA ALA A 94 10.18 -7.27 7.13
C ALA A 94 11.68 -7.15 6.94
N PRO A 95 12.48 -7.09 8.02
CA PRO A 95 13.94 -7.15 7.92
C PRO A 95 14.38 -8.41 7.17
N LYS A 96 15.36 -8.26 6.28
CA LYS A 96 15.81 -9.36 5.40
C LYS A 96 16.23 -10.62 6.17
N ASP A 97 16.87 -10.42 7.32
CA ASP A 97 17.37 -11.53 8.15
C ASP A 97 16.21 -12.34 8.76
N HIS A 98 15.06 -11.71 8.96
CA HIS A 98 13.86 -12.37 9.47
C HIS A 98 13.10 -13.17 8.39
N LEU A 99 13.50 -13.06 7.13
CA LEU A 99 12.93 -13.81 6.01
C LEU A 99 13.77 -15.02 5.60
N SER A 100 14.91 -15.24 6.23
CA SER A 100 15.84 -16.34 5.86
C SER A 100 15.98 -17.36 6.98
N GLY A 101 16.34 -18.59 6.63
CA GLY A 101 16.61 -19.67 7.58
C GLY A 101 15.38 -20.09 8.41
N LYS A 102 15.61 -20.60 9.61
CA LYS A 102 14.56 -21.01 10.52
C LYS A 102 13.95 -19.80 11.21
N TYR A 103 12.62 -19.75 11.28
CA TYR A 103 11.87 -18.64 11.86
C TYR A 103 12.31 -18.30 13.30
N LEU A 104 12.36 -19.31 14.18
CA LEU A 104 12.68 -19.10 15.60
C LEU A 104 14.13 -18.69 15.86
N ASP A 105 15.05 -18.99 14.95
CA ASP A 105 16.46 -18.63 15.11
C ASP A 105 16.74 -17.16 14.75
N ASN A 106 15.89 -16.55 13.92
CA ASN A 106 16.13 -15.24 13.32
C ASN A 106 15.11 -14.15 13.71
N ILE A 107 14.02 -14.51 14.38
CA ILE A 107 13.01 -13.52 14.76
C ILE A 107 13.44 -12.74 16.01
N SER A 108 13.24 -11.43 15.98
CA SER A 108 13.35 -10.55 17.15
C SER A 108 12.01 -9.88 17.45
N ARG A 109 11.85 -9.38 18.68
CA ARG A 109 10.66 -8.62 19.09
C ARG A 109 10.43 -7.41 18.19
N ASP A 110 11.49 -6.63 17.94
CA ASP A 110 11.40 -5.40 17.15
C ASP A 110 11.10 -5.71 15.69
N GLY A 111 11.72 -6.74 15.11
CA GLY A 111 11.43 -7.14 13.75
C GLY A 111 10.03 -7.73 13.56
N PHE A 112 9.52 -8.44 14.58
CA PHE A 112 8.13 -8.89 14.61
C PHE A 112 7.18 -7.69 14.63
N ALA A 113 7.39 -6.74 15.55
CA ALA A 113 6.57 -5.54 15.67
C ALA A 113 6.59 -4.72 14.36
N LEU A 114 7.77 -4.48 13.79
CA LEU A 114 7.94 -3.72 12.55
C LEU A 114 7.25 -4.39 11.35
N ALA A 115 7.35 -5.72 11.24
CA ALA A 115 6.68 -6.45 10.15
C ALA A 115 5.16 -6.35 10.25
N HIS A 116 4.59 -6.43 11.47
CA HIS A 116 3.16 -6.30 11.69
C HIS A 116 2.68 -4.86 11.53
N ASP A 117 3.44 -3.90 11.99
CA ASP A 117 3.13 -2.48 11.85
C ASP A 117 2.96 -2.10 10.37
N ILE A 118 3.97 -2.35 9.54
CA ILE A 118 3.94 -1.97 8.12
C ILE A 118 3.05 -2.88 7.27
N SER A 119 3.01 -4.20 7.55
CA SER A 119 2.35 -5.14 6.65
C SER A 119 0.89 -5.46 7.01
N SER A 120 0.46 -5.09 8.22
CA SER A 120 -0.88 -5.37 8.75
C SER A 120 -1.56 -4.13 9.30
N TYR A 121 -0.98 -3.51 10.36
CA TYR A 121 -1.60 -2.38 11.05
C TYR A 121 -1.80 -1.17 10.12
N SER A 122 -0.89 -0.91 9.21
CA SER A 122 -0.97 0.23 8.29
C SER A 122 -2.24 0.21 7.42
N PHE A 123 -2.81 -0.96 7.13
CA PHE A 123 -4.13 -1.07 6.48
C PHE A 123 -5.25 -0.54 7.38
N THR A 124 -5.21 -0.87 8.67
CA THR A 124 -6.15 -0.34 9.66
C THR A 124 -5.95 1.16 9.85
N ALA A 125 -4.69 1.64 9.88
CA ALA A 125 -4.37 3.05 9.99
C ALA A 125 -4.92 3.87 8.82
N LEU A 126 -4.77 3.38 7.58
CA LEU A 126 -5.40 3.98 6.39
C LEU A 126 -6.93 3.99 6.52
N ALA A 127 -7.55 2.86 6.86
CA ALA A 127 -9.00 2.80 7.03
C ALA A 127 -9.50 3.79 8.10
N LYS A 128 -8.78 3.92 9.21
CA LYS A 128 -9.06 4.89 10.27
C LYS A 128 -8.93 6.33 9.78
N ALA A 129 -7.87 6.66 9.06
CA ALA A 129 -7.62 8.01 8.56
C ALA A 129 -8.70 8.45 7.55
N PHE A 130 -9.07 7.57 6.64
CA PHE A 130 -10.01 7.87 5.56
C PHE A 130 -11.48 7.61 5.88
N LYS A 131 -11.83 7.09 7.05
CA LYS A 131 -13.21 6.65 7.40
C LYS A 131 -14.33 7.64 7.09
N ASN A 132 -14.04 8.95 7.17
CA ASN A 132 -15.00 10.01 6.90
C ASN A 132 -14.87 10.59 5.47
N ASP A 133 -13.88 10.13 4.72
CA ASP A 133 -13.56 10.58 3.36
C ASP A 133 -13.70 9.43 2.35
N LEU A 134 -14.47 8.39 2.71
CA LEU A 134 -14.89 7.31 1.83
C LEU A 134 -16.30 7.55 1.32
N ASN A 135 -16.56 7.21 0.06
CA ASN A 135 -17.90 7.15 -0.49
C ASN A 135 -18.69 5.96 0.10
N GLU A 136 -20.03 6.00 0.08
CA GLU A 136 -20.89 4.99 0.74
C GLU A 136 -20.61 3.54 0.32
N ALA A 137 -20.25 3.32 -0.93
CA ALA A 137 -19.94 1.98 -1.47
C ALA A 137 -18.43 1.77 -1.69
N ALA A 138 -17.58 2.45 -0.92
CA ALA A 138 -16.14 2.31 -1.06
C ALA A 138 -15.63 0.91 -0.67
N SER A 139 -14.61 0.44 -1.38
CA SER A 139 -13.98 -0.87 -1.13
C SER A 139 -12.54 -0.70 -0.65
N LEU A 140 -12.18 -1.38 0.43
CA LEU A 140 -10.83 -1.44 0.96
C LEU A 140 -10.28 -2.85 0.76
N VAL A 141 -9.13 -2.96 0.09
CA VAL A 141 -8.50 -4.23 -0.26
C VAL A 141 -7.06 -4.22 0.20
N THR A 142 -6.60 -5.30 0.82
CA THR A 142 -5.19 -5.53 1.11
C THR A 142 -4.68 -6.78 0.39
N LEU A 143 -3.38 -6.78 0.06
CA LEU A 143 -2.74 -7.94 -0.56
C LEU A 143 -2.23 -8.89 0.52
N SER A 144 -2.68 -10.14 0.47
CA SER A 144 -2.18 -11.22 1.30
C SER A 144 -1.48 -12.28 0.44
N TYR A 145 -0.96 -13.31 1.07
CA TYR A 145 -0.27 -14.41 0.42
C TYR A 145 -0.61 -15.74 1.09
N ILE A 146 -0.51 -16.83 0.36
CA ILE A 146 -0.80 -18.18 0.89
C ILE A 146 0.04 -18.54 2.13
N GLY A 147 1.15 -17.84 2.33
CA GLY A 147 1.98 -17.96 3.53
C GLY A 147 1.28 -17.55 4.83
N SER A 148 0.11 -16.87 4.76
CA SER A 148 -0.75 -16.60 5.91
C SER A 148 -1.49 -17.85 6.42
N ASN A 149 -1.69 -18.84 5.55
CA ASN A 149 -2.42 -20.09 5.85
C ASN A 149 -1.52 -21.33 5.87
N LYS A 150 -0.34 -21.24 5.26
CA LYS A 150 0.60 -22.37 5.13
C LYS A 150 2.02 -21.91 5.38
N VAL A 151 2.85 -22.78 5.93
CA VAL A 151 4.29 -22.51 6.06
C VAL A 151 4.92 -22.47 4.67
N VAL A 152 5.50 -21.33 4.33
CA VAL A 152 6.27 -21.13 3.10
C VAL A 152 7.71 -20.81 3.49
N GLN A 153 8.65 -21.55 2.92
CA GLN A 153 10.07 -21.37 3.17
C GLN A 153 10.50 -19.93 2.83
N ASN A 154 11.31 -19.33 3.72
CA ASN A 154 11.81 -17.95 3.58
C ASN A 154 10.70 -16.86 3.55
N TYR A 155 9.51 -17.17 4.07
CA TYR A 155 8.46 -16.18 4.27
C TYR A 155 8.29 -15.80 5.75
N ASN A 156 8.53 -16.74 6.65
CA ASN A 156 8.70 -16.57 8.11
C ASN A 156 7.72 -15.55 8.72
N VAL A 157 8.24 -14.45 9.32
CA VAL A 157 7.42 -13.41 9.97
C VAL A 157 6.36 -12.79 9.05
N MET A 158 6.61 -12.74 7.75
CA MET A 158 5.63 -12.23 6.80
C MET A 158 4.38 -13.11 6.70
N GLY A 159 4.50 -14.41 6.93
CA GLY A 159 3.34 -15.30 7.00
C GLY A 159 2.42 -14.95 8.18
N VAL A 160 3.01 -14.56 9.30
CA VAL A 160 2.25 -14.14 10.49
C VAL A 160 1.65 -12.75 10.32
N ALA A 161 2.35 -11.84 9.61
CA ALA A 161 1.91 -10.47 9.38
C ALA A 161 0.87 -10.32 8.24
N LYS A 162 0.65 -11.37 7.45
CA LYS A 162 -0.29 -11.40 6.31
C LYS A 162 -1.49 -12.27 6.58
#